data_c08b7b44c9574e5b5bf70d2a1cbacace
#
_entry.id   c08b7b44c9574e5b5bf70d2a1cbacace
#
_cell.length_a   1.000
_cell.length_b   1.000
_cell.length_c   1.000
_cell.angle_alpha   90.00
_cell.angle_beta   90.00
_cell.angle_gamma   90.00
#
_symmetry.space_group_name_H-M   'P 1'
#
loop_
_entity.id
_entity.type
_entity.pdbx_description
1 polymer ?
#
loop_
_entity_poly.entity_id
_entity_poly.type
_entity_poly.pdbx_seq_one_letter_code
_entity_poly.pdbx_strand_id
1 'polypeptide(L)'
;MSVPSLTSAAIKAVADLKGRGFKPDFLFVGNSVLHIASLNAWLSKMAHEGVVLSGIVCNDIQAGKKSQFLARDIVGYDDGRIVCLREHVDYVVNRPATERLKSLLVPPVGKNEVHYDASSRPFYLIYSDHGMPNGEYWRAALSMSDNLKCIALEEGVASYLSIESENLLFAYLHESAVKRSLELCKIRLLARRKEHIRELTSNAVPVERFGVFLDKDGTAPRVNNDYVHWMKRQFESKRSESGSDLSKDFSGHVILLGTANEDFVDQEIVDGLFLDVIQEIARAGLKTYYRPHPRQPKSFRFKLPSDVCVDDNPSLTVEELISYSSAKPVAIIGFCSTAQLIGGVFWDIPGIGISKLLHKRICEKTGGIAARRFSERLVDSEGRFGRYIDQIDSIEKISYVLKKYADLDKR
;
A
#
# COMPACT_ATOMS: atom_id res chain seq x y z
N MET A 1 -6.28 -35.25 -17.01
CA MET A 1 -7.17 -34.06 -17.05
C MET A 1 -6.31 -32.85 -16.83
N SER A 2 -6.16 -31.98 -17.83
CA SER A 2 -5.42 -30.71 -17.67
C SER A 2 -6.24 -29.80 -16.75
N VAL A 3 -5.66 -29.42 -15.62
CA VAL A 3 -6.25 -28.41 -14.72
C VAL A 3 -6.37 -27.11 -15.53
N PRO A 4 -7.57 -26.52 -15.66
CA PRO A 4 -7.74 -25.27 -16.38
C PRO A 4 -6.84 -24.19 -15.75
N SER A 5 -6.18 -23.40 -16.58
CA SER A 5 -5.37 -22.27 -16.07
C SER A 5 -6.29 -21.24 -15.42
N LEU A 6 -5.81 -20.48 -14.44
CA LEU A 6 -6.53 -19.34 -13.81
C LEU A 6 -7.02 -18.35 -14.89
N THR A 7 -6.24 -18.19 -15.96
CA THR A 7 -6.61 -17.48 -17.19
C THR A 7 -7.98 -17.92 -17.68
N SER A 8 -8.26 -19.22 -17.62
CA SER A 8 -9.56 -19.73 -18.04
C SER A 8 -10.67 -19.35 -17.06
N ALA A 9 -10.39 -19.17 -15.75
CA ALA A 9 -11.42 -18.82 -14.77
C ALA A 9 -11.81 -17.34 -14.85
N ALA A 10 -10.84 -16.42 -14.86
CA ALA A 10 -11.12 -14.97 -14.98
C ALA A 10 -11.69 -14.64 -16.37
N ILE A 11 -11.11 -15.17 -17.44
CA ILE A 11 -11.62 -14.99 -18.81
C ILE A 11 -13.00 -15.62 -18.96
N LYS A 12 -13.21 -16.81 -18.40
CA LYS A 12 -14.51 -17.47 -18.41
C LYS A 12 -15.55 -16.69 -17.63
N ALA A 13 -15.21 -16.19 -16.44
CA ALA A 13 -16.11 -15.37 -15.64
C ALA A 13 -16.47 -14.05 -16.37
N VAL A 14 -15.51 -13.41 -17.02
CA VAL A 14 -15.74 -12.23 -17.86
C VAL A 14 -16.64 -12.58 -19.04
N ALA A 15 -16.40 -13.69 -19.73
CA ALA A 15 -17.22 -14.15 -20.85
C ALA A 15 -18.65 -14.50 -20.42
N ASP A 16 -18.81 -15.16 -19.28
CA ASP A 16 -20.12 -15.50 -18.70
C ASP A 16 -20.91 -14.23 -18.32
N LEU A 17 -20.25 -13.21 -17.77
CA LEU A 17 -20.86 -11.90 -17.47
C LEU A 17 -21.29 -11.18 -18.75
N LYS A 18 -20.45 -11.18 -19.80
CA LYS A 18 -20.83 -10.67 -21.14
C LYS A 18 -22.04 -11.41 -21.69
N GLY A 19 -22.07 -12.74 -21.60
CA GLY A 19 -23.20 -13.56 -22.04
C GLY A 19 -24.51 -13.25 -21.32
N ARG A 20 -24.45 -12.70 -20.11
CA ARG A 20 -25.60 -12.21 -19.32
C ARG A 20 -25.94 -10.74 -19.61
N GLY A 21 -25.31 -10.10 -20.58
CA GLY A 21 -25.55 -8.70 -20.95
C GLY A 21 -24.83 -7.66 -20.08
N PHE A 22 -23.97 -8.08 -19.16
CA PHE A 22 -23.14 -7.14 -18.38
C PHE A 22 -22.01 -6.59 -19.26
N LYS A 23 -21.92 -5.26 -19.36
CA LYS A 23 -20.91 -4.54 -20.15
C LYS A 23 -20.01 -3.75 -19.22
N PRO A 24 -18.92 -4.36 -18.72
CA PRO A 24 -18.00 -3.65 -17.85
C PRO A 24 -17.19 -2.59 -18.63
N ASP A 25 -16.91 -1.50 -17.96
CA ASP A 25 -16.03 -0.43 -18.46
C ASP A 25 -14.63 -0.55 -17.86
N PHE A 26 -14.48 -1.31 -16.77
CA PHE A 26 -13.18 -1.54 -16.15
C PHE A 26 -13.02 -2.93 -15.54
N LEU A 27 -11.76 -3.33 -15.41
CA LEU A 27 -11.30 -4.46 -14.62
C LEU A 27 -10.32 -3.94 -13.57
N PHE A 28 -10.63 -4.12 -12.29
CA PHE A 28 -9.75 -3.77 -11.18
C PHE A 28 -9.14 -4.99 -10.52
N VAL A 29 -7.84 -4.90 -10.21
CA VAL A 29 -7.08 -5.93 -9.49
C VAL A 29 -6.41 -5.31 -8.27
N GLY A 30 -6.85 -5.71 -7.08
CA GLY A 30 -6.30 -5.19 -5.82
C GLY A 30 -6.70 -6.01 -4.61
N ASN A 31 -6.02 -5.81 -3.48
CA ASN A 31 -6.16 -6.64 -2.28
C ASN A 31 -6.12 -5.87 -0.95
N SER A 32 -5.96 -4.57 -0.97
CA SER A 32 -5.85 -3.75 0.26
C SER A 32 -6.99 -2.75 0.40
N VAL A 33 -7.25 -2.32 1.64
CA VAL A 33 -8.24 -1.27 1.94
C VAL A 33 -7.89 0.03 1.22
N LEU A 34 -6.59 0.37 1.15
CA LEU A 34 -6.14 1.58 0.46
C LEU A 34 -6.38 1.51 -1.06
N HIS A 35 -6.22 0.33 -1.68
CA HIS A 35 -6.55 0.13 -3.09
C HIS A 35 -8.03 0.41 -3.36
N ILE A 36 -8.92 -0.05 -2.47
CA ILE A 36 -10.36 0.20 -2.62
C ILE A 36 -10.68 1.67 -2.38
N ALA A 37 -10.08 2.31 -1.40
CA ALA A 37 -10.25 3.74 -1.18
C ALA A 37 -9.81 4.56 -2.41
N SER A 38 -8.66 4.21 -3.00
CA SER A 38 -8.15 4.85 -4.22
C SER A 38 -9.05 4.56 -5.44
N LEU A 39 -9.57 3.33 -5.58
CA LEU A 39 -10.54 2.99 -6.61
C LEU A 39 -11.82 3.83 -6.47
N ASN A 40 -12.38 3.89 -5.27
CA ASN A 40 -13.60 4.65 -4.99
C ASN A 40 -13.40 6.15 -5.25
N ALA A 41 -12.24 6.70 -4.86
CA ALA A 41 -11.88 8.09 -5.15
C ALA A 41 -11.81 8.34 -6.66
N TRP A 42 -11.20 7.43 -7.42
CA TRP A 42 -11.14 7.51 -8.87
C TRP A 42 -12.52 7.39 -9.52
N LEU A 43 -13.35 6.43 -9.09
CA LEU A 43 -14.73 6.28 -9.59
C LEU A 43 -15.58 7.53 -9.29
N SER A 44 -15.41 8.13 -8.12
CA SER A 44 -16.10 9.35 -7.73
C SER A 44 -15.66 10.55 -8.59
N LYS A 45 -14.36 10.64 -8.91
CA LYS A 45 -13.83 11.63 -9.88
C LYS A 45 -14.49 11.45 -11.24
N MET A 46 -14.50 10.23 -11.79
CA MET A 46 -15.10 9.94 -13.08
C MET A 46 -16.59 10.28 -13.11
N ALA A 47 -17.33 9.94 -12.05
CA ALA A 47 -18.75 10.29 -11.93
C ALA A 47 -18.98 11.81 -11.90
N HIS A 48 -18.10 12.57 -11.23
CA HIS A 48 -18.15 14.03 -11.22
C HIS A 48 -17.90 14.63 -12.62
N GLU A 49 -17.08 13.99 -13.41
CA GLU A 49 -16.83 14.34 -14.82
C GLU A 49 -17.95 13.86 -15.76
N GLY A 50 -19.05 13.34 -15.21
CA GLY A 50 -20.20 12.84 -15.98
C GLY A 50 -20.05 11.42 -16.53
N VAL A 51 -19.02 10.68 -16.11
CA VAL A 51 -18.73 9.33 -16.58
C VAL A 51 -19.03 8.32 -15.48
N VAL A 52 -20.18 7.66 -15.56
CA VAL A 52 -20.56 6.58 -14.63
C VAL A 52 -20.10 5.25 -15.21
N LEU A 53 -19.27 4.54 -14.47
CA LEU A 53 -18.62 3.30 -14.91
C LEU A 53 -19.20 2.08 -14.20
N SER A 54 -19.26 0.97 -14.95
CA SER A 54 -19.55 -0.36 -14.44
C SER A 54 -18.31 -1.23 -14.54
N GLY A 55 -18.08 -2.13 -13.59
CA GLY A 55 -16.83 -2.87 -13.61
C GLY A 55 -16.78 -4.19 -12.88
N ILE A 56 -15.66 -4.86 -13.09
CA ILE A 56 -15.32 -6.11 -12.45
C ILE A 56 -14.18 -5.85 -11.47
N VAL A 57 -14.36 -6.27 -10.22
CA VAL A 57 -13.35 -6.18 -9.17
C VAL A 57 -12.84 -7.57 -8.85
N CYS A 58 -11.56 -7.79 -9.11
CA CYS A 58 -10.85 -8.99 -8.72
C CYS A 58 -10.11 -8.74 -7.40
N ASN A 59 -10.54 -9.45 -6.36
CA ASN A 59 -9.89 -9.41 -5.06
C ASN A 59 -8.79 -10.47 -5.05
N ASP A 60 -7.54 -10.02 -5.20
CA ASP A 60 -6.35 -10.89 -5.15
C ASP A 60 -5.99 -11.19 -3.67
N ILE A 61 -6.71 -12.16 -3.09
CA ILE A 61 -6.48 -12.61 -1.72
C ILE A 61 -5.40 -13.68 -1.72
N GLN A 62 -4.29 -13.43 -1.02
CA GLN A 62 -3.29 -14.47 -0.78
C GLN A 62 -3.88 -15.62 0.04
N ALA A 63 -3.53 -16.86 -0.31
CA ALA A 63 -3.98 -18.07 0.37
C ALA A 63 -3.84 -17.95 1.90
N GLY A 64 -4.90 -18.29 2.63
CA GLY A 64 -4.93 -18.23 4.09
C GLY A 64 -5.15 -16.83 4.70
N LYS A 65 -5.22 -15.76 3.91
CA LYS A 65 -5.54 -14.41 4.41
C LYS A 65 -7.02 -14.10 4.21
N LYS A 66 -7.61 -13.43 5.18
CA LYS A 66 -8.97 -12.87 5.04
C LYS A 66 -8.91 -11.63 4.14
N SER A 67 -9.95 -11.41 3.34
CA SER A 67 -10.13 -10.15 2.62
C SER A 67 -10.09 -8.98 3.59
N GLN A 68 -9.33 -7.93 3.22
CA GLN A 68 -9.24 -6.71 4.00
C GLN A 68 -10.41 -5.75 3.74
N PHE A 69 -11.24 -6.04 2.73
CA PHE A 69 -12.41 -5.23 2.38
C PHE A 69 -13.60 -6.13 2.01
N LEU A 70 -14.80 -5.57 2.08
CA LEU A 70 -16.03 -6.20 1.65
C LEU A 70 -16.45 -5.63 0.28
N ALA A 71 -17.20 -6.41 -0.50
CA ALA A 71 -17.68 -5.96 -1.81
C ALA A 71 -18.54 -4.69 -1.70
N ARG A 72 -19.34 -4.58 -0.62
CA ARG A 72 -20.16 -3.39 -0.32
C ARG A 72 -19.35 -2.11 -0.05
N ASP A 73 -18.04 -2.23 0.21
CA ASP A 73 -17.18 -1.07 0.42
C ASP A 73 -16.83 -0.36 -0.91
N ILE A 74 -17.27 -0.91 -2.05
CA ILE A 74 -16.98 -0.39 -3.38
C ILE A 74 -18.17 0.41 -3.90
N VAL A 75 -17.92 1.66 -4.27
CA VAL A 75 -18.93 2.55 -4.85
C VAL A 75 -19.56 1.92 -6.10
N GLY A 76 -20.88 1.79 -6.10
CA GLY A 76 -21.63 1.17 -7.20
C GLY A 76 -21.89 -0.33 -7.05
N TYR A 77 -21.49 -0.95 -5.94
CA TYR A 77 -21.78 -2.37 -5.69
C TYR A 77 -23.29 -2.60 -5.44
N ASP A 78 -23.91 -1.80 -4.60
CA ASP A 78 -25.31 -1.98 -4.21
C ASP A 78 -26.31 -1.70 -5.35
N ASP A 79 -25.91 -0.88 -6.33
CA ASP A 79 -26.71 -0.60 -7.53
C ASP A 79 -26.44 -1.56 -8.70
N GLY A 80 -25.64 -2.61 -8.46
CA GLY A 80 -25.35 -3.67 -9.43
C GLY A 80 -24.38 -3.30 -10.56
N ARG A 81 -23.74 -2.13 -10.49
CA ARG A 81 -22.73 -1.71 -11.46
C ARG A 81 -21.39 -2.41 -11.26
N ILE A 82 -21.14 -2.95 -10.10
CA ILE A 82 -19.88 -3.62 -9.76
C ILE A 82 -20.12 -5.10 -9.50
N VAL A 83 -19.34 -5.94 -10.15
CA VAL A 83 -19.28 -7.38 -9.90
C VAL A 83 -17.95 -7.73 -9.26
N CYS A 84 -18.00 -8.30 -8.05
CA CYS A 84 -16.82 -8.78 -7.36
C CYS A 84 -16.56 -10.25 -7.66
N LEU A 85 -15.37 -10.54 -8.19
CA LEU A 85 -14.87 -11.89 -8.35
C LEU A 85 -13.88 -12.19 -7.24
N ARG A 86 -14.07 -13.32 -6.54
CA ARG A 86 -13.08 -13.86 -5.64
C ARG A 86 -12.17 -14.81 -6.42
N GLU A 87 -10.92 -14.45 -6.55
CA GLU A 87 -9.89 -15.40 -7.00
C GLU A 87 -9.28 -16.11 -5.79
N HIS A 88 -9.24 -17.44 -5.84
CA HIS A 88 -8.46 -18.21 -4.89
C HIS A 88 -7.03 -18.31 -5.39
N VAL A 89 -6.10 -17.69 -4.66
CA VAL A 89 -4.65 -17.73 -4.94
C VAL A 89 -4.04 -19.12 -4.69
N ASP A 90 -4.78 -20.06 -4.08
CA ASP A 90 -4.37 -21.47 -3.93
C ASP A 90 -3.83 -22.09 -5.22
N TYR A 91 -4.22 -21.57 -6.35
CA TYR A 91 -3.77 -22.00 -7.66
C TYR A 91 -2.33 -21.52 -8.00
N VAL A 92 -1.93 -20.31 -7.61
CA VAL A 92 -0.58 -19.80 -7.93
C VAL A 92 0.50 -20.48 -7.08
N VAL A 93 0.17 -20.81 -5.84
CA VAL A 93 1.09 -21.49 -4.91
C VAL A 93 1.29 -22.94 -5.27
N ASN A 94 0.26 -23.61 -5.81
CA ASN A 94 0.29 -25.05 -6.13
C ASN A 94 0.66 -25.37 -7.59
N ARG A 95 1.02 -24.37 -8.40
CA ARG A 95 1.52 -24.64 -9.76
C ARG A 95 2.85 -25.40 -9.71
N PRO A 96 3.02 -26.44 -10.56
CA PRO A 96 4.32 -27.08 -10.76
C PRO A 96 5.39 -26.03 -11.09
N ALA A 97 6.61 -26.20 -10.58
CA ALA A 97 7.72 -25.27 -10.80
C ALA A 97 7.96 -24.97 -12.28
N THR A 98 7.75 -25.98 -13.16
CA THR A 98 7.85 -25.87 -14.61
C THR A 98 6.80 -24.92 -15.22
N GLU A 99 5.57 -24.92 -14.72
CA GLU A 99 4.53 -24.00 -15.20
C GLU A 99 4.75 -22.58 -14.68
N ARG A 100 5.23 -22.43 -13.42
CA ARG A 100 5.68 -21.15 -12.90
C ARG A 100 6.81 -20.57 -13.76
N LEU A 101 7.79 -21.38 -14.12
CA LEU A 101 8.88 -20.97 -15.01
C LEU A 101 8.39 -20.57 -16.39
N LYS A 102 7.46 -21.32 -17.00
CA LYS A 102 6.85 -21.00 -18.28
C LYS A 102 6.05 -19.69 -18.23
N SER A 103 5.24 -19.48 -17.19
CA SER A 103 4.48 -18.23 -17.03
C SER A 103 5.38 -17.01 -16.83
N LEU A 104 6.58 -17.24 -16.31
CA LEU A 104 7.63 -16.23 -16.17
C LEU A 104 8.40 -15.98 -17.47
N LEU A 105 8.46 -16.95 -18.39
CA LEU A 105 9.23 -16.88 -19.63
C LEU A 105 8.43 -16.37 -20.84
N VAL A 106 7.12 -16.42 -20.82
CA VAL A 106 6.26 -15.92 -21.91
C VAL A 106 5.81 -14.50 -21.58
N PRO A 107 6.04 -13.50 -22.43
CA PRO A 107 5.46 -12.18 -22.26
C PRO A 107 3.95 -12.29 -22.15
N PRO A 108 3.31 -11.59 -21.22
CA PRO A 108 1.86 -11.62 -21.07
C PRO A 108 1.13 -11.07 -22.29
N VAL A 109 1.83 -10.25 -23.10
CA VAL A 109 1.30 -9.60 -24.31
C VAL A 109 2.34 -9.74 -25.42
N GLY A 110 1.95 -10.31 -26.56
CA GLY A 110 2.76 -10.29 -27.78
C GLY A 110 2.84 -8.87 -28.35
N LYS A 111 3.96 -8.53 -29.01
CA LYS A 111 4.14 -7.21 -29.62
C LYS A 111 3.03 -6.78 -30.59
N ASN A 112 2.24 -7.76 -31.10
CA ASN A 112 1.20 -7.55 -32.10
C ASN A 112 -0.24 -7.64 -31.52
N GLU A 113 -0.40 -7.82 -30.21
CA GLU A 113 -1.72 -8.06 -29.60
C GLU A 113 -2.38 -6.78 -29.07
N VAL A 114 -1.67 -5.66 -29.04
CA VAL A 114 -2.21 -4.40 -28.52
C VAL A 114 -2.42 -3.44 -29.68
N HIS A 115 -3.67 -3.30 -30.09
CA HIS A 115 -4.12 -2.24 -30.98
C HIS A 115 -4.84 -1.18 -30.13
N TYR A 116 -4.32 0.02 -30.11
CA TYR A 116 -4.98 1.17 -29.50
C TYR A 116 -5.88 1.84 -30.53
N ASP A 117 -7.19 1.75 -30.37
CA ASP A 117 -8.16 2.52 -31.13
C ASP A 117 -8.79 3.60 -30.27
N ALA A 118 -8.31 4.84 -30.44
CA ALA A 118 -8.79 5.99 -29.71
C ALA A 118 -10.24 6.38 -30.02
N SER A 119 -10.83 5.83 -31.09
CA SER A 119 -12.22 6.11 -31.51
C SER A 119 -13.25 5.28 -30.76
N SER A 120 -12.85 4.14 -30.16
CA SER A 120 -13.74 3.28 -29.38
C SER A 120 -13.87 3.74 -27.93
N ARG A 121 -14.96 3.35 -27.26
CA ARG A 121 -15.16 3.61 -25.83
C ARG A 121 -14.00 2.99 -25.02
N PRO A 122 -13.33 3.75 -24.14
CA PRO A 122 -12.20 3.24 -23.40
C PRO A 122 -12.63 2.15 -22.40
N PHE A 123 -11.81 1.12 -22.29
CA PHE A 123 -11.86 0.12 -21.23
C PHE A 123 -10.67 0.33 -20.30
N TYR A 124 -10.89 0.32 -18.97
CA TYR A 124 -9.85 0.62 -18.01
C TYR A 124 -9.36 -0.66 -17.31
N LEU A 125 -8.05 -0.92 -17.40
CA LEU A 125 -7.38 -1.87 -16.53
C LEU A 125 -6.78 -1.11 -15.35
N ILE A 126 -7.33 -1.34 -14.16
CA ILE A 126 -6.98 -0.61 -12.93
C ILE A 126 -6.24 -1.58 -12.00
N TYR A 127 -5.08 -1.20 -11.52
CA TYR A 127 -4.23 -2.08 -10.71
C TYR A 127 -3.39 -1.30 -9.70
N SER A 128 -2.83 -2.02 -8.70
CA SER A 128 -1.86 -1.45 -7.77
C SER A 128 -0.56 -1.06 -8.49
N ASP A 129 -0.09 0.15 -8.25
CA ASP A 129 1.13 0.69 -8.85
C ASP A 129 2.41 -0.09 -8.47
N HIS A 130 2.41 -0.77 -7.33
CA HIS A 130 3.50 -1.65 -6.90
C HIS A 130 3.46 -3.02 -7.60
N GLY A 131 2.29 -3.51 -7.92
CA GLY A 131 2.06 -4.82 -8.53
C GLY A 131 1.45 -4.69 -9.92
N MET A 132 2.23 -4.93 -11.00
CA MET A 132 1.62 -5.10 -12.30
C MET A 132 0.68 -6.31 -12.29
N PRO A 133 -0.51 -6.22 -12.88
CA PRO A 133 -1.37 -7.36 -13.06
C PRO A 133 -0.63 -8.44 -13.86
N ASN A 134 -0.87 -9.71 -13.53
CA ASN A 134 -0.29 -10.79 -14.31
C ASN A 134 -0.86 -10.79 -15.74
N GLY A 135 -0.20 -11.51 -16.64
CA GLY A 135 -0.58 -11.54 -18.06
C GLY A 135 -2.00 -12.00 -18.35
N GLU A 136 -2.65 -12.62 -17.38
CA GLU A 136 -4.02 -13.11 -17.47
C GLU A 136 -5.04 -11.99 -17.38
N TYR A 137 -4.84 -11.04 -16.45
CA TYR A 137 -5.67 -9.84 -16.37
C TYR A 137 -5.50 -8.94 -17.61
N TRP A 138 -4.27 -8.88 -18.14
CA TRP A 138 -4.01 -8.18 -19.40
C TRP A 138 -4.80 -8.77 -20.55
N ARG A 139 -4.77 -10.10 -20.73
CA ARG A 139 -5.54 -10.80 -21.78
C ARG A 139 -7.05 -10.62 -21.59
N ALA A 140 -7.52 -10.69 -20.32
CA ALA A 140 -8.91 -10.42 -20.01
C ALA A 140 -9.29 -8.98 -20.42
N ALA A 141 -8.50 -7.98 -20.06
CA ALA A 141 -8.75 -6.60 -20.43
C ALA A 141 -8.72 -6.36 -21.94
N LEU A 142 -7.72 -6.91 -22.66
CA LEU A 142 -7.61 -6.83 -24.10
C LEU A 142 -8.78 -7.51 -24.83
N SER A 143 -9.36 -8.58 -24.27
CA SER A 143 -10.54 -9.22 -24.82
C SER A 143 -11.82 -8.37 -24.69
N MET A 144 -11.76 -7.29 -23.91
CA MET A 144 -12.90 -6.40 -23.67
C MET A 144 -12.96 -5.21 -24.63
N SER A 145 -11.82 -4.65 -25.02
CA SER A 145 -11.76 -3.47 -25.88
C SER A 145 -10.39 -3.31 -26.54
N ASP A 146 -10.40 -2.82 -27.77
CA ASP A 146 -9.20 -2.39 -28.48
C ASP A 146 -8.70 -1.01 -27.99
N ASN A 147 -9.51 -0.26 -27.24
CA ASN A 147 -9.14 1.00 -26.60
C ASN A 147 -8.89 0.80 -25.12
N LEU A 148 -7.79 0.12 -24.79
CA LEU A 148 -7.38 -0.14 -23.41
C LEU A 148 -6.63 1.06 -22.82
N LYS A 149 -7.01 1.49 -21.62
CA LYS A 149 -6.29 2.45 -20.79
C LYS A 149 -5.90 1.80 -19.46
N CYS A 150 -4.76 2.17 -18.93
CA CYS A 150 -4.27 1.65 -17.66
C CYS A 150 -4.29 2.72 -16.59
N ILE A 151 -4.82 2.37 -15.42
CA ILE A 151 -4.79 3.24 -14.23
C ILE A 151 -3.99 2.51 -13.15
N ALA A 152 -2.85 3.09 -12.79
CA ALA A 152 -2.02 2.60 -11.70
C ALA A 152 -2.39 3.33 -10.41
N LEU A 153 -3.05 2.61 -9.48
CA LEU A 153 -3.43 3.16 -8.17
C LEU A 153 -2.27 3.05 -7.18
N GLU A 154 -2.12 4.06 -6.36
CA GLU A 154 -1.11 4.08 -5.32
C GLU A 154 -1.38 3.05 -4.22
N GLU A 155 -0.32 2.40 -3.76
CA GLU A 155 -0.29 1.47 -2.62
C GLU A 155 0.38 2.12 -1.38
N GLY A 156 0.47 3.44 -1.35
CA GLY A 156 1.16 4.18 -0.31
C GLY A 156 2.68 4.22 -0.53
N VAL A 157 3.46 4.22 0.56
CA VAL A 157 4.94 4.28 0.49
C VAL A 157 5.53 3.19 -0.40
N ALA A 158 4.94 1.99 -0.42
CA ALA A 158 5.39 0.88 -1.26
C ALA A 158 5.43 1.24 -2.76
N SER A 159 4.51 2.08 -3.24
CA SER A 159 4.47 2.51 -4.65
C SER A 159 5.70 3.31 -5.10
N TYR A 160 6.47 3.84 -4.15
CA TYR A 160 7.68 4.63 -4.40
C TYR A 160 8.97 3.86 -4.15
N LEU A 161 8.87 2.61 -3.70
CA LEU A 161 10.01 1.72 -3.48
C LEU A 161 10.20 0.80 -4.68
N SER A 162 11.45 0.41 -4.97
CA SER A 162 11.69 -0.57 -6.02
C SER A 162 11.26 -1.97 -5.54
N ILE A 163 10.55 -2.71 -6.40
CA ILE A 163 10.14 -4.10 -6.14
C ILE A 163 11.38 -4.98 -5.90
N GLU A 164 12.48 -4.70 -6.62
CA GLU A 164 13.74 -5.40 -6.44
C GLU A 164 14.25 -5.26 -5.00
N SER A 165 14.28 -4.03 -4.47
CA SER A 165 14.80 -3.77 -3.13
C SER A 165 13.99 -4.47 -2.02
N GLU A 166 12.70 -4.68 -2.21
CA GLU A 166 11.87 -5.37 -1.23
C GLU A 166 12.13 -6.88 -1.21
N ASN A 167 12.15 -7.48 -2.40
CA ASN A 167 12.38 -8.92 -2.51
C ASN A 167 13.82 -9.33 -2.14
N LEU A 168 14.81 -8.45 -2.38
CA LEU A 168 16.21 -8.71 -2.00
C LEU A 168 16.39 -8.94 -0.50
N LEU A 169 15.57 -8.30 0.35
CA LEU A 169 15.65 -8.49 1.80
C LEU A 169 15.40 -9.95 2.20
N PHE A 170 14.44 -10.61 1.58
CA PHE A 170 14.13 -12.02 1.87
C PHE A 170 15.27 -12.97 1.51
N ALA A 171 16.08 -12.61 0.50
CA ALA A 171 17.26 -13.41 0.19
C ALA A 171 18.30 -13.40 1.33
N TYR A 172 18.39 -12.29 2.08
CA TYR A 172 19.34 -12.18 3.20
C TYR A 172 18.92 -12.97 4.46
N LEU A 173 17.69 -13.47 4.51
CA LEU A 173 17.25 -14.40 5.58
C LEU A 173 17.88 -15.78 5.44
N HIS A 174 18.43 -16.15 4.27
CA HIS A 174 19.12 -17.42 4.09
C HIS A 174 20.52 -17.39 4.72
N GLU A 175 20.79 -18.28 5.66
CA GLU A 175 22.11 -18.44 6.30
C GLU A 175 23.15 -18.91 5.29
N SER A 176 22.80 -19.86 4.42
CA SER A 176 23.70 -20.39 3.39
C SER A 176 24.02 -19.36 2.31
N ALA A 177 25.31 -19.05 2.12
CA ALA A 177 25.76 -18.13 1.07
C ALA A 177 25.35 -18.58 -0.34
N VAL A 178 25.37 -19.90 -0.61
CA VAL A 178 24.95 -20.46 -1.90
C VAL A 178 23.44 -20.24 -2.14
N LYS A 179 22.59 -20.57 -1.16
CA LYS A 179 21.14 -20.35 -1.26
C LYS A 179 20.84 -18.87 -1.43
N ARG A 180 21.50 -18.01 -0.68
CA ARG A 180 21.37 -16.55 -0.78
C ARG A 180 21.73 -16.05 -2.18
N SER A 181 22.87 -16.49 -2.74
CA SER A 181 23.30 -16.09 -4.08
C SER A 181 22.33 -16.54 -5.16
N LEU A 182 21.80 -17.75 -5.08
CA LEU A 182 20.79 -18.27 -6.00
C LEU A 182 19.50 -17.47 -5.93
N GLU A 183 19.02 -17.14 -4.72
CA GLU A 183 17.80 -16.34 -4.55
C GLU A 183 18.00 -14.90 -5.02
N LEU A 184 19.17 -14.29 -4.77
CA LEU A 184 19.51 -12.97 -5.30
C LEU A 184 19.51 -12.95 -6.83
N CYS A 185 20.10 -13.94 -7.48
CA CYS A 185 20.07 -14.08 -8.95
C CYS A 185 18.65 -14.21 -9.46
N LYS A 186 17.84 -15.05 -8.85
CA LYS A 186 16.42 -15.25 -9.21
C LYS A 186 15.63 -13.94 -9.07
N ILE A 187 15.75 -13.23 -7.96
CA ILE A 187 15.05 -11.95 -7.70
C ILE A 187 15.45 -10.92 -8.73
N ARG A 188 16.74 -10.76 -9.04
CA ARG A 188 17.23 -9.82 -10.07
C ARG A 188 16.70 -10.15 -11.46
N LEU A 189 16.68 -11.42 -11.84
CA LEU A 189 16.11 -11.86 -13.12
C LEU A 189 14.61 -11.53 -13.19
N LEU A 190 13.86 -11.78 -12.12
CA LEU A 190 12.44 -11.47 -12.04
C LEU A 190 12.16 -9.97 -12.07
N ALA A 191 12.96 -9.17 -11.37
CA ALA A 191 12.84 -7.71 -11.37
C ALA A 191 13.09 -7.12 -12.76
N ARG A 192 14.21 -7.48 -13.42
CA ARG A 192 14.52 -7.04 -14.80
C ARG A 192 13.43 -7.42 -15.78
N ARG A 193 12.85 -8.60 -15.60
CA ARG A 193 11.76 -9.03 -16.46
C ARG A 193 10.47 -8.24 -16.23
N LYS A 194 10.10 -7.98 -14.97
CA LYS A 194 8.96 -7.12 -14.65
C LYS A 194 9.15 -5.72 -15.23
N GLU A 195 10.36 -5.18 -15.13
CA GLU A 195 10.71 -3.88 -15.72
C GLU A 195 10.56 -3.88 -17.24
N HIS A 196 11.10 -4.89 -17.91
CA HIS A 196 10.95 -5.04 -19.35
C HIS A 196 9.48 -5.19 -19.79
N ILE A 197 8.67 -5.96 -19.08
CA ILE A 197 7.22 -6.06 -19.32
C ILE A 197 6.55 -4.71 -19.13
N ARG A 198 6.93 -3.98 -18.08
CA ARG A 198 6.42 -2.63 -17.79
C ARG A 198 6.73 -1.65 -18.91
N GLU A 199 7.98 -1.63 -19.39
CA GLU A 199 8.39 -0.82 -20.54
C GLU A 199 7.59 -1.17 -21.81
N LEU A 200 7.49 -2.46 -22.15
CA LEU A 200 6.71 -2.91 -23.30
C LEU A 200 5.25 -2.48 -23.19
N THR A 201 4.67 -2.55 -22.01
CA THR A 201 3.28 -2.21 -21.77
C THR A 201 3.05 -0.71 -21.79
N SER A 202 3.90 0.08 -21.14
CA SER A 202 3.79 1.55 -21.13
C SER A 202 4.01 2.17 -22.51
N ASN A 203 4.77 1.51 -23.37
CA ASN A 203 4.94 1.92 -24.77
C ASN A 203 3.73 1.55 -25.66
N ALA A 204 2.93 0.56 -25.23
CA ALA A 204 1.80 0.06 -26.01
C ALA A 204 0.45 0.64 -25.56
N VAL A 205 0.32 0.99 -24.28
CA VAL A 205 -0.93 1.46 -23.66
C VAL A 205 -0.66 2.66 -22.77
N PRO A 206 -1.42 3.75 -22.87
CA PRO A 206 -1.31 4.87 -21.95
C PRO A 206 -1.56 4.42 -20.50
N VAL A 207 -0.62 4.75 -19.60
CA VAL A 207 -0.74 4.47 -18.17
C VAL A 207 -0.88 5.80 -17.44
N GLU A 208 -2.03 6.03 -16.85
CA GLU A 208 -2.29 7.13 -15.95
C GLU A 208 -2.01 6.67 -14.51
N ARG A 209 -1.35 7.51 -13.73
CA ARG A 209 -1.13 7.26 -12.32
C ARG A 209 -2.10 8.05 -11.47
N PHE A 210 -2.78 7.37 -10.56
CA PHE A 210 -3.66 7.99 -9.57
C PHE A 210 -3.12 7.73 -8.17
N GLY A 211 -2.29 8.65 -7.68
CA GLY A 211 -1.56 8.55 -6.41
C GLY A 211 -1.19 9.91 -5.83
N VAL A 212 -0.61 9.91 -4.61
CA VAL A 212 -0.26 11.13 -3.86
C VAL A 212 0.66 12.05 -4.65
N PHE A 213 1.62 11.46 -5.41
CA PHE A 213 2.56 12.24 -6.22
C PHE A 213 2.40 11.94 -7.70
N LEU A 214 2.55 12.97 -8.51
CA LEU A 214 2.54 12.85 -9.97
C LEU A 214 3.76 12.09 -10.51
N ASP A 215 4.91 12.24 -9.85
CA ASP A 215 6.19 11.68 -10.28
C ASP A 215 6.68 10.63 -9.29
N LYS A 216 7.11 9.45 -9.78
CA LYS A 216 7.75 8.42 -8.95
C LYS A 216 9.20 8.75 -8.61
N ASP A 217 9.89 9.39 -9.54
CA ASP A 217 11.34 9.60 -9.51
C ASP A 217 11.63 11.08 -9.30
N GLY A 218 11.96 11.46 -8.08
CA GLY A 218 12.37 12.85 -7.82
C GLY A 218 12.73 13.10 -6.36
N THR A 219 13.69 14.02 -6.17
CA THR A 219 14.06 14.52 -4.83
C THR A 219 13.01 15.45 -4.22
N ALA A 220 12.03 15.90 -5.03
CA ALA A 220 10.92 16.75 -4.60
C ALA A 220 9.64 16.39 -5.40
N PRO A 221 9.00 15.26 -5.08
CA PRO A 221 7.84 14.81 -5.82
C PRO A 221 6.68 15.81 -5.71
N ARG A 222 6.05 16.12 -6.86
CA ARG A 222 4.91 17.04 -6.93
C ARG A 222 3.64 16.36 -6.45
N VAL A 223 2.95 16.97 -5.50
CA VAL A 223 1.67 16.47 -4.99
C VAL A 223 0.61 16.48 -6.10
N ASN A 224 -0.12 15.40 -6.20
CA ASN A 224 -1.30 15.27 -7.04
C ASN A 224 -2.53 15.79 -6.29
N ASN A 225 -2.85 17.06 -6.45
CA ASN A 225 -3.96 17.69 -5.74
C ASN A 225 -5.31 17.04 -6.05
N ASP A 226 -5.51 16.51 -7.25
CA ASP A 226 -6.71 15.76 -7.63
C ASP A 226 -6.87 14.51 -6.77
N TYR A 227 -5.81 13.72 -6.66
CA TYR A 227 -5.81 12.53 -5.79
C TYR A 227 -6.12 12.89 -4.34
N VAL A 228 -5.41 13.90 -3.80
CA VAL A 228 -5.61 14.36 -2.41
C VAL A 228 -7.07 14.81 -2.20
N HIS A 229 -7.62 15.58 -3.12
CA HIS A 229 -9.01 16.04 -3.05
C HIS A 229 -10.00 14.88 -3.00
N TRP A 230 -9.90 13.93 -3.94
CA TRP A 230 -10.84 12.82 -4.03
C TRP A 230 -10.70 11.82 -2.91
N MET A 231 -9.48 11.56 -2.43
CA MET A 231 -9.24 10.70 -1.27
C MET A 231 -9.79 11.32 0.03
N LYS A 232 -9.62 12.63 0.24
CA LYS A 232 -10.24 13.32 1.39
C LYS A 232 -11.76 13.17 1.36
N ARG A 233 -12.38 13.40 0.24
CA ARG A 233 -13.84 13.20 0.07
C ARG A 233 -14.27 11.77 0.33
N GLN A 234 -13.47 10.80 -0.10
CA GLN A 234 -13.74 9.38 0.17
C GLN A 234 -13.70 9.07 1.68
N PHE A 235 -12.74 9.61 2.42
CA PHE A 235 -12.70 9.45 3.88
C PHE A 235 -13.88 10.17 4.56
N GLU A 236 -14.25 11.36 4.11
CA GLU A 236 -15.38 12.13 4.66
C GLU A 236 -16.74 11.45 4.41
N SER A 237 -16.94 10.85 3.23
CA SER A 237 -18.20 10.13 2.93
C SER A 237 -18.40 8.92 3.85
N LYS A 238 -17.37 8.16 4.10
CA LYS A 238 -17.41 7.04 5.06
C LYS A 238 -17.71 7.48 6.49
N ARG A 239 -17.27 8.69 6.88
CA ARG A 239 -17.61 9.26 8.20
C ARG A 239 -19.12 9.45 8.36
N SER A 240 -19.82 9.94 7.33
CA SER A 240 -21.26 10.15 7.38
C SER A 240 -22.06 8.85 7.51
N GLU A 241 -21.53 7.76 6.95
CA GLU A 241 -22.14 6.42 7.02
C GLU A 241 -21.92 5.72 8.37
N SER A 242 -20.78 6.00 9.03
CA SER A 242 -20.37 5.31 10.26
C SER A 242 -20.94 5.88 11.55
N GLY A 243 -21.59 7.05 11.50
CA GLY A 243 -22.17 7.72 12.68
C GLY A 243 -21.13 8.46 13.55
N SER A 244 -21.62 9.35 14.44
CA SER A 244 -20.78 10.26 15.25
C SER A 244 -19.93 9.60 16.33
N ASP A 245 -20.18 8.33 16.70
CA ASP A 245 -19.50 7.63 17.80
C ASP A 245 -18.02 7.29 17.54
N LEU A 246 -17.54 7.44 16.29
CA LEU A 246 -16.16 7.15 15.92
C LEU A 246 -15.24 8.37 15.96
N SER A 247 -15.76 9.56 16.31
CA SER A 247 -14.97 10.77 16.40
C SER A 247 -14.07 10.72 17.63
N LYS A 248 -12.74 10.70 17.41
CA LYS A 248 -11.73 10.81 18.46
C LYS A 248 -11.17 12.23 18.54
N ASP A 249 -10.85 12.66 19.73
CA ASP A 249 -10.10 13.88 19.96
C ASP A 249 -8.62 13.54 20.14
N PHE A 250 -7.79 13.96 19.19
CA PHE A 250 -6.34 13.79 19.25
C PHE A 250 -5.61 15.02 19.75
N SER A 251 -6.30 16.00 20.35
CA SER A 251 -5.63 17.17 20.98
C SER A 251 -4.54 16.71 21.95
N GLY A 252 -3.34 17.19 21.77
CA GLY A 252 -2.19 16.84 22.61
C GLY A 252 -1.74 15.38 22.52
N HIS A 253 -2.16 14.63 21.51
CA HIS A 253 -1.71 13.27 21.26
C HIS A 253 -0.71 13.19 20.11
N VAL A 254 0.18 12.22 20.23
CA VAL A 254 1.06 11.74 19.15
C VAL A 254 0.64 10.34 18.80
N ILE A 255 0.42 10.06 17.52
CA ILE A 255 0.17 8.70 17.04
C ILE A 255 1.51 7.99 16.85
N LEU A 256 1.72 6.90 17.60
CA LEU A 256 2.86 5.99 17.43
C LEU A 256 2.40 4.75 16.67
N LEU A 257 2.95 4.54 15.48
CA LEU A 257 2.60 3.43 14.60
C LEU A 257 3.42 2.19 14.91
N GLY A 258 2.75 1.08 15.17
CA GLY A 258 3.37 -0.23 15.25
C GLY A 258 3.90 -0.70 13.89
N THR A 259 4.71 -1.74 13.91
CA THR A 259 5.34 -2.31 12.72
C THR A 259 5.25 -3.84 12.73
N ALA A 260 5.30 -4.48 11.56
CA ALA A 260 5.33 -5.93 11.37
C ALA A 260 6.65 -6.34 10.73
N ASN A 261 7.71 -6.31 11.51
CA ASN A 261 9.09 -6.51 11.05
C ASN A 261 9.76 -7.74 11.69
N GLU A 262 8.97 -8.64 12.26
CA GLU A 262 9.45 -9.81 13.04
C GLU A 262 10.37 -10.72 12.22
N ASP A 263 10.18 -10.76 10.90
CA ASP A 263 11.02 -11.56 10.02
C ASP A 263 12.46 -11.04 9.92
N PHE A 264 12.70 -9.77 10.18
CA PHE A 264 13.98 -9.10 9.95
C PHE A 264 14.64 -8.59 11.24
N VAL A 265 13.85 -8.15 12.21
CA VAL A 265 14.36 -7.48 13.42
C VAL A 265 13.79 -8.14 14.66
N ASP A 266 14.66 -8.36 15.65
CA ASP A 266 14.21 -8.84 16.97
C ASP A 266 13.19 -7.87 17.58
N GLN A 267 12.04 -8.41 17.97
CA GLN A 267 10.95 -7.65 18.55
C GLN A 267 11.37 -6.88 19.82
N GLU A 268 12.32 -7.40 20.60
CA GLU A 268 12.84 -6.70 21.78
C GLU A 268 13.55 -5.38 21.45
N ILE A 269 14.21 -5.31 20.29
CA ILE A 269 14.87 -4.08 19.83
C ILE A 269 13.82 -3.04 19.48
N VAL A 270 12.75 -3.45 18.80
CA VAL A 270 11.64 -2.57 18.38
C VAL A 270 10.86 -2.09 19.61
N ASP A 271 10.47 -3.01 20.48
CA ASP A 271 9.70 -2.71 21.68
C ASP A 271 10.47 -1.78 22.62
N GLY A 272 11.78 -2.04 22.81
CA GLY A 272 12.64 -1.15 23.62
C GLY A 272 12.77 0.24 23.00
N LEU A 273 12.85 0.36 21.66
CA LEU A 273 12.84 1.65 20.98
C LEU A 273 11.51 2.38 21.20
N PHE A 274 10.38 1.68 21.09
CA PHE A 274 9.06 2.28 21.28
C PHE A 274 8.86 2.77 22.72
N LEU A 275 9.35 2.04 23.72
CA LEU A 275 9.30 2.53 25.12
C LEU A 275 10.07 3.84 25.32
N ASP A 276 11.27 3.95 24.72
CA ASP A 276 12.03 5.21 24.80
C ASP A 276 11.33 6.35 24.05
N VAL A 277 10.72 6.06 22.88
CA VAL A 277 9.91 7.04 22.15
C VAL A 277 8.72 7.52 22.98
N ILE A 278 8.01 6.61 23.66
CA ILE A 278 6.88 6.94 24.54
C ILE A 278 7.34 7.84 25.68
N GLN A 279 8.51 7.57 26.28
CA GLN A 279 9.07 8.44 27.33
C GLN A 279 9.38 9.85 26.83
N GLU A 280 9.91 9.97 25.60
CA GLU A 280 10.18 11.29 25.01
C GLU A 280 8.89 12.05 24.66
N ILE A 281 7.83 11.35 24.22
CA ILE A 281 6.51 11.95 24.02
C ILE A 281 5.98 12.50 25.35
N ALA A 282 6.07 11.72 26.43
CA ALA A 282 5.68 12.16 27.78
C ALA A 282 6.53 13.35 28.29
N ARG A 283 7.85 13.38 28.02
CA ARG A 283 8.73 14.51 28.32
C ARG A 283 8.35 15.79 27.55
N ALA A 284 7.74 15.64 26.40
CA ALA A 284 7.19 16.77 25.66
C ALA A 284 5.85 17.29 26.23
N GLY A 285 5.28 16.63 27.24
CA GLY A 285 3.97 16.94 27.80
C GLY A 285 2.80 16.46 26.98
N LEU A 286 3.04 15.50 26.08
CA LEU A 286 2.06 14.95 25.16
C LEU A 286 1.67 13.51 25.53
N LYS A 287 0.53 13.06 25.04
CA LYS A 287 0.02 11.69 25.25
C LYS A 287 0.33 10.81 24.05
N THR A 288 0.59 9.53 24.28
CA THR A 288 0.79 8.56 23.23
C THR A 288 -0.50 7.85 22.89
N TYR A 289 -0.86 7.85 21.61
CA TYR A 289 -1.86 6.97 21.03
C TYR A 289 -1.13 5.91 20.20
N TYR A 290 -1.03 4.69 20.75
CA TYR A 290 -0.34 3.59 20.07
C TYR A 290 -1.28 2.81 19.16
N ARG A 291 -0.95 2.74 17.89
CA ARG A 291 -1.68 1.97 16.88
C ARG A 291 -0.86 0.77 16.43
N PRO A 292 -1.16 -0.45 16.91
CA PRO A 292 -0.50 -1.67 16.45
C PRO A 292 -0.64 -1.86 14.93
N HIS A 293 0.39 -2.41 14.30
CA HIS A 293 0.26 -2.81 12.89
C HIS A 293 -0.73 -3.99 12.78
N PRO A 294 -1.61 -4.06 11.75
CA PRO A 294 -2.61 -5.12 11.63
C PRO A 294 -2.06 -6.55 11.63
N ARG A 295 -0.80 -6.73 11.24
CA ARG A 295 -0.08 -8.02 11.27
C ARG A 295 0.75 -8.23 12.53
N GLN A 296 0.88 -7.23 13.39
CA GLN A 296 1.66 -7.34 14.62
C GLN A 296 0.96 -8.31 15.57
N PRO A 297 1.71 -9.23 16.22
CA PRO A 297 1.17 -10.05 17.30
C PRO A 297 0.53 -9.16 18.36
N LYS A 298 -0.65 -9.57 18.90
CA LYS A 298 -1.40 -8.77 19.88
C LYS A 298 -0.67 -8.54 21.21
N SER A 299 0.43 -9.24 21.46
CA SER A 299 1.22 -9.13 22.68
C SER A 299 2.45 -8.27 22.47
N PHE A 300 2.44 -7.07 22.99
CA PHE A 300 3.65 -6.31 23.26
C PHE A 300 4.45 -7.06 24.34
N ARG A 301 5.76 -7.27 24.14
CA ARG A 301 6.58 -8.02 25.12
C ARG A 301 6.78 -7.27 26.43
N PHE A 302 6.75 -5.95 26.37
CA PHE A 302 6.85 -5.08 27.54
C PHE A 302 5.50 -4.51 27.91
N LYS A 303 5.26 -4.30 29.20
CA LYS A 303 4.07 -3.62 29.68
C LYS A 303 4.15 -2.15 29.28
N LEU A 304 3.19 -1.70 28.49
CA LEU A 304 3.08 -0.29 28.15
C LEU A 304 2.72 0.54 29.39
N PRO A 305 3.21 1.80 29.51
CA PRO A 305 2.77 2.73 30.53
C PRO A 305 1.24 2.89 30.52
N SER A 306 0.66 3.09 31.72
CA SER A 306 -0.80 3.14 31.90
C SER A 306 -1.49 4.34 31.22
N ASP A 307 -0.72 5.36 30.89
CA ASP A 307 -1.14 6.59 30.20
C ASP A 307 -1.11 6.48 28.67
N VAL A 308 -0.63 5.35 28.14
CA VAL A 308 -0.67 5.06 26.69
C VAL A 308 -2.04 4.56 26.30
N CYS A 309 -2.71 5.27 25.41
CA CYS A 309 -3.92 4.78 24.76
C CYS A 309 -3.55 3.80 23.66
N VAL A 310 -3.96 2.54 23.80
CA VAL A 310 -3.76 1.51 22.78
C VAL A 310 -5.05 1.35 21.99
N ASP A 311 -4.97 1.53 20.68
CA ASP A 311 -6.09 1.24 19.77
C ASP A 311 -5.77 -0.01 18.96
N ASP A 312 -6.43 -1.09 19.31
CA ASP A 312 -6.36 -2.37 18.60
C ASP A 312 -7.56 -2.63 17.68
N ASN A 313 -8.45 -1.62 17.50
CA ASN A 313 -9.61 -1.76 16.63
C ASN A 313 -9.16 -1.81 15.15
N PRO A 314 -9.23 -2.96 14.48
CA PRO A 314 -8.77 -3.11 13.10
C PRO A 314 -9.77 -2.56 12.07
N SER A 315 -10.95 -2.08 12.49
CA SER A 315 -12.03 -1.71 11.58
C SER A 315 -11.77 -0.41 10.80
N LEU A 316 -10.90 0.47 11.32
CA LEU A 316 -10.53 1.73 10.67
C LEU A 316 -9.05 1.77 10.36
N THR A 317 -8.66 2.38 9.26
CA THR A 317 -7.27 2.75 9.00
C THR A 317 -6.87 3.97 9.82
N VAL A 318 -5.57 4.26 9.93
CA VAL A 318 -5.09 5.47 10.63
C VAL A 318 -5.57 6.72 9.91
N GLU A 319 -5.61 6.68 8.58
CA GLU A 319 -6.07 7.77 7.73
C GLU A 319 -7.56 8.06 7.97
N GLU A 320 -8.40 7.03 8.09
CA GLU A 320 -9.81 7.17 8.46
C GLU A 320 -9.97 7.73 9.87
N LEU A 321 -9.21 7.23 10.84
CA LEU A 321 -9.22 7.77 12.21
C LEU A 321 -8.88 9.26 12.25
N ILE A 322 -7.85 9.70 11.52
CA ILE A 322 -7.46 11.10 11.43
C ILE A 322 -8.54 11.92 10.72
N SER A 323 -9.12 11.40 9.65
CA SER A 323 -10.19 12.08 8.94
C SER A 323 -11.42 12.32 9.83
N TYR A 324 -11.76 11.34 10.68
CA TYR A 324 -12.94 11.41 11.57
C TYR A 324 -12.68 12.20 12.86
N SER A 325 -11.44 12.50 13.19
CA SER A 325 -11.10 13.18 14.44
C SER A 325 -11.63 14.61 14.51
N SER A 326 -12.05 15.03 15.69
CA SER A 326 -12.44 16.41 15.99
C SER A 326 -11.24 17.36 16.08
N ALA A 327 -10.09 16.83 16.56
CA ALA A 327 -8.80 17.50 16.55
C ALA A 327 -7.73 16.57 16.02
N LYS A 328 -6.74 17.11 15.31
CA LYS A 328 -5.65 16.35 14.72
C LYS A 328 -4.55 16.03 15.75
N PRO A 329 -3.80 14.92 15.56
CA PRO A 329 -2.63 14.64 16.38
C PRO A 329 -1.51 15.64 16.09
N VAL A 330 -0.67 15.90 17.10
CA VAL A 330 0.50 16.79 16.98
C VAL A 330 1.53 16.26 16.00
N ALA A 331 1.69 14.94 15.91
CA ALA A 331 2.60 14.27 15.00
C ALA A 331 2.24 12.79 14.83
N ILE A 332 2.79 12.16 13.79
CA ILE A 332 2.73 10.71 13.56
C ILE A 332 4.15 10.16 13.55
N ILE A 333 4.46 9.24 14.46
CA ILE A 333 5.79 8.62 14.60
C ILE A 333 5.76 7.19 14.08
N GLY A 334 6.77 6.78 13.31
CA GLY A 334 6.88 5.41 12.79
C GLY A 334 8.11 5.18 11.91
N PHE A 335 8.10 4.05 11.18
CA PHE A 335 9.17 3.64 10.28
C PHE A 335 8.73 3.78 8.83
N CYS A 336 8.73 4.98 8.27
CA CYS A 336 8.33 5.26 6.88
C CYS A 336 6.95 4.66 6.51
N SER A 337 5.94 4.99 7.30
CA SER A 337 4.57 4.50 7.07
C SER A 337 3.81 5.34 6.05
N THR A 338 2.91 4.70 5.30
CA THR A 338 1.92 5.39 4.45
C THR A 338 1.11 6.42 5.25
N ALA A 339 0.71 6.10 6.48
CA ALA A 339 -0.04 7.03 7.34
C ALA A 339 0.76 8.30 7.70
N GLN A 340 2.11 8.22 7.85
CA GLN A 340 2.94 9.41 8.05
C GLN A 340 2.94 10.31 6.80
N LEU A 341 3.09 9.70 5.62
CA LEU A 341 3.10 10.42 4.35
C LEU A 341 1.75 11.08 4.07
N ILE A 342 0.66 10.32 4.18
CA ILE A 342 -0.71 10.81 3.97
C ILE A 342 -1.05 11.87 5.02
N GLY A 343 -0.68 11.67 6.29
CA GLY A 343 -0.85 12.64 7.36
C GLY A 343 -0.23 13.99 7.01
N GLY A 344 1.02 13.98 6.53
CA GLY A 344 1.73 15.19 6.11
C GLY A 344 1.13 15.86 4.88
N VAL A 345 0.80 15.08 3.84
CA VAL A 345 0.28 15.63 2.59
C VAL A 345 -1.17 16.09 2.68
N PHE A 346 -2.02 15.35 3.41
CA PHE A 346 -3.47 15.62 3.42
C PHE A 346 -3.88 16.59 4.52
N TRP A 347 -3.23 16.55 5.66
CA TRP A 347 -3.67 17.29 6.86
C TRP A 347 -2.59 18.13 7.51
N ASP A 348 -1.43 18.27 6.87
CA ASP A 348 -0.27 19.00 7.39
C ASP A 348 0.22 18.50 8.76
N ILE A 349 -0.02 17.20 9.06
CA ILE A 349 0.43 16.58 10.30
C ILE A 349 1.89 16.12 10.12
N PRO A 350 2.83 16.63 10.93
CA PRO A 350 4.23 16.25 10.79
C PRO A 350 4.46 14.76 11.00
N GLY A 351 5.20 14.11 10.09
CA GLY A 351 5.72 12.77 10.27
C GLY A 351 7.08 12.81 10.97
N ILE A 352 7.32 11.93 11.93
CA ILE A 352 8.63 11.73 12.57
C ILE A 352 9.11 10.32 12.28
N GLY A 353 10.20 10.19 11.54
CA GLY A 353 10.83 8.93 11.17
C GLY A 353 11.89 8.52 12.21
N ILE A 354 11.77 7.31 12.73
CA ILE A 354 12.68 6.75 13.75
C ILE A 354 13.55 5.60 13.22
N SER A 355 13.64 5.44 11.90
CA SER A 355 14.43 4.36 11.28
C SER A 355 15.92 4.47 11.56
N LYS A 356 16.47 5.69 11.67
CA LYS A 356 17.89 5.89 12.07
C LYS A 356 18.18 5.37 13.47
N LEU A 357 17.24 5.56 14.41
CA LEU A 357 17.36 5.05 15.78
C LEU A 357 17.32 3.52 15.79
N LEU A 358 16.41 2.92 15.01
CA LEU A 358 16.35 1.47 14.85
C LEU A 358 17.65 0.92 14.25
N HIS A 359 18.16 1.53 13.17
CA HIS A 359 19.41 1.12 12.54
C HIS A 359 20.60 1.16 13.51
N LYS A 360 20.72 2.24 14.29
CA LYS A 360 21.75 2.38 15.30
C LYS A 360 21.69 1.24 16.32
N ARG A 361 20.51 0.93 16.88
CA ARG A 361 20.33 -0.16 17.86
C ARG A 361 20.67 -1.54 17.27
N ILE A 362 20.28 -1.79 16.02
CA ILE A 362 20.63 -3.04 15.34
C ILE A 362 22.15 -3.17 15.18
N CYS A 363 22.84 -2.09 14.82
CA CYS A 363 24.30 -2.09 14.69
C CYS A 363 25.01 -2.31 16.04
N GLU A 364 24.51 -1.73 17.11
CA GLU A 364 25.06 -1.88 18.48
C GLU A 364 24.85 -3.29 19.04
N LYS A 365 23.71 -3.93 18.76
CA LYS A 365 23.38 -5.29 19.22
C LYS A 365 23.90 -6.42 18.31
N THR A 366 24.84 -6.15 17.41
CA THR A 366 25.38 -7.16 16.45
C THR A 366 24.31 -7.84 15.60
N GLY A 367 23.28 -7.09 15.21
CA GLY A 367 22.20 -7.58 14.36
C GLY A 367 22.71 -8.19 13.05
N GLY A 368 22.07 -9.28 12.62
CA GLY A 368 22.41 -9.98 11.39
C GLY A 368 22.33 -9.10 10.15
N ILE A 369 22.93 -9.57 9.05
CA ILE A 369 23.01 -8.82 7.78
C ILE A 369 21.60 -8.44 7.26
N ALA A 370 20.59 -9.30 7.45
CA ALA A 370 19.21 -9.05 7.05
C ALA A 370 18.62 -7.84 7.80
N ALA A 371 18.80 -7.79 9.14
CA ALA A 371 18.32 -6.70 9.98
C ALA A 371 18.97 -5.35 9.61
N ARG A 372 20.29 -5.35 9.37
CA ARG A 372 21.01 -4.15 8.93
C ARG A 372 20.49 -3.62 7.59
N ARG A 373 20.39 -4.50 6.58
CA ARG A 373 19.88 -4.13 5.26
C ARG A 373 18.44 -3.65 5.29
N PHE A 374 17.62 -4.29 6.12
CA PHE A 374 16.25 -3.86 6.32
C PHE A 374 16.18 -2.44 6.91
N SER A 375 16.93 -2.18 7.99
CA SER A 375 16.93 -0.87 8.63
C SER A 375 17.58 0.23 7.77
N GLU A 376 18.64 -0.07 7.00
CA GLU A 376 19.20 0.84 5.98
C GLU A 376 18.13 1.27 4.98
N ARG A 377 17.37 0.31 4.47
CA ARG A 377 16.27 0.60 3.52
C ARG A 377 15.20 1.51 4.13
N LEU A 378 14.82 1.29 5.40
CA LEU A 378 13.87 2.18 6.07
C LEU A 378 14.41 3.61 6.17
N VAL A 379 15.70 3.77 6.52
CA VAL A 379 16.37 5.07 6.58
C VAL A 379 16.36 5.77 5.22
N ASP A 380 16.69 5.06 4.15
CA ASP A 380 16.68 5.60 2.79
C ASP A 380 15.26 6.00 2.35
N SER A 381 14.27 5.17 2.70
CA SER A 381 12.86 5.45 2.39
C SER A 381 12.35 6.70 3.10
N GLU A 382 12.65 6.87 4.39
CA GLU A 382 12.32 8.09 5.14
C GLU A 382 13.00 9.32 4.53
N GLY A 383 14.29 9.20 4.15
CA GLY A 383 15.06 10.29 3.52
C GLY A 383 14.44 10.79 2.22
N ARG A 384 13.82 9.88 1.45
CA ARG A 384 13.10 10.23 0.22
C ARG A 384 11.90 11.15 0.46
N PHE A 385 11.25 11.02 1.61
CA PHE A 385 10.09 11.81 2.01
C PHE A 385 10.42 12.90 3.03
N GLY A 386 11.68 13.33 3.12
CA GLY A 386 12.17 14.29 4.11
C GLY A 386 11.44 15.64 4.18
N ARG A 387 10.62 15.96 3.16
CA ARG A 387 9.69 17.11 3.20
C ARG A 387 8.50 16.88 4.12
N TYR A 388 8.10 15.63 4.34
CA TYR A 388 6.89 15.24 5.09
C TYR A 388 7.23 14.43 6.33
N ILE A 389 8.43 13.84 6.38
CA ILE A 389 8.89 12.97 7.46
C ILE A 389 10.26 13.47 7.94
N ASP A 390 10.30 14.04 9.14
CA ASP A 390 11.53 14.46 9.78
C ASP A 390 12.28 13.27 10.36
N GLN A 391 13.46 12.97 9.84
CA GLN A 391 14.29 11.87 10.32
C GLN A 391 15.01 12.25 11.62
N ILE A 392 14.80 11.48 12.67
CA ILE A 392 15.44 11.66 13.97
C ILE A 392 16.64 10.71 14.11
N ASP A 393 17.79 11.25 14.53
CA ASP A 393 19.07 10.55 14.71
C ASP A 393 19.47 10.34 16.19
N SER A 394 18.78 11.01 17.13
CA SER A 394 18.91 10.79 18.57
C SER A 394 17.57 10.82 19.26
N ILE A 395 17.42 10.01 20.32
CA ILE A 395 16.14 9.82 21.02
C ILE A 395 15.65 11.10 21.66
N GLU A 396 16.56 11.90 22.22
CA GLU A 396 16.26 13.15 22.94
C GLU A 396 15.72 14.25 22.02
N LYS A 397 16.03 14.18 20.72
CA LYS A 397 15.50 15.14 19.73
C LYS A 397 14.00 15.01 19.56
N ILE A 398 13.40 13.86 19.88
CA ILE A 398 11.97 13.63 19.75
C ILE A 398 11.19 14.64 20.57
N SER A 399 11.49 14.76 21.88
CA SER A 399 10.78 15.70 22.75
C SER A 399 10.97 17.16 22.34
N TYR A 400 12.16 17.53 21.84
CA TYR A 400 12.43 18.86 21.32
C TYR A 400 11.58 19.18 20.07
N VAL A 401 11.55 18.27 19.10
CA VAL A 401 10.78 18.44 17.86
C VAL A 401 9.27 18.49 18.15
N LEU A 402 8.79 17.60 19.03
CA LEU A 402 7.39 17.57 19.42
C LEU A 402 6.93 18.86 20.12
N LYS A 403 7.74 19.44 20.98
CA LYS A 403 7.43 20.75 21.61
C LYS A 403 7.29 21.85 20.55
N LYS A 404 8.21 21.87 19.58
CA LYS A 404 8.14 22.82 18.46
C LYS A 404 6.83 22.68 17.68
N TYR A 405 6.37 21.45 17.40
CA TYR A 405 5.11 21.22 16.68
C TYR A 405 3.90 21.60 17.53
N ALA A 406 3.87 21.22 18.81
CA ALA A 406 2.79 21.60 19.71
C ALA A 406 2.64 23.13 19.90
N ASP A 407 3.73 23.88 19.80
CA ASP A 407 3.70 25.35 19.88
C ASP A 407 3.24 25.99 18.55
N LEU A 408 3.46 25.35 17.41
CA LEU A 408 2.92 25.80 16.12
C LEU A 408 1.41 25.58 16.01
N ASP A 409 0.89 24.51 16.59
CA ASP A 409 -0.54 24.19 16.60
C ASP A 409 -1.38 25.16 17.47
N LYS A 410 -0.73 25.89 18.40
CA LYS A 410 -1.36 26.92 19.25
C LYS A 410 -1.46 28.32 18.63
N ARG A 411 -0.83 28.52 17.47
CA ARG A 411 -0.84 29.81 16.74
C ARG A 411 -1.84 29.81 15.63
#